data_f1069f0e90bdb33234f3bc58fb5f54f1
#
_entry.id   f1069f0e90bdb33234f3bc58fb5f54f1
#
_cell.length_a   1.000
_cell.length_b   1.000
_cell.length_c   1.000
_cell.angle_alpha   90.00
_cell.angle_beta   90.00
_cell.angle_gamma   90.00
#
_symmetry.space_group_name_H-M   'P 1'
#
loop_
_entity.id
_entity.type
_entity.pdbx_description
1 polymer ?
#
loop_
_entity_poly.entity_id
_entity_poly.type
_entity_poly.pdbx_seq_one_letter_code
_entity_poly.pdbx_strand_id
1 'polypeptide(L)'
;MDRLSRFYTMKKVIFTLCGIVLMCGTSFAWGTRGHEATTKIAEKHLTPKAKKLLDKYLGGRSIVDFASWADEYKKELLFELDFEPSNAPRRLRFPHTFEANADCSVFDGDRRGDEWVKNCVYMAVGYAKDLKANHKNMNNDERFHKIAMLIHWLGDMHCPAHIRYPGDQTSSGYEVMIGDRAVWYHRLWDGILFNWLHPSSQGDAAEAIDTCTPKEIAKIVEGDLYDWGKDAATASRATRKYRDGAQINRKEFVEEFSELLDQQIRNGGYRLAQLFNEIFQ
;
A
#
# COMPACT_ATOMS: atom_id res chain seq x y z
N MET A 1 -4.61 33.35 -5.45
CA MET A 1 -4.18 32.30 -6.39
C MET A 1 -3.48 31.26 -5.57
N ASP A 2 -4.12 30.13 -5.44
CA ASP A 2 -3.89 29.07 -4.47
C ASP A 2 -2.57 28.31 -4.75
N ARG A 3 -1.79 27.96 -3.73
CA ARG A 3 -0.55 27.19 -3.84
C ARG A 3 -0.75 25.86 -4.58
N LEU A 4 -1.92 25.26 -4.49
CA LEU A 4 -2.30 24.04 -5.22
C LEU A 4 -2.30 24.23 -6.75
N SER A 5 -2.55 25.45 -7.26
CA SER A 5 -2.51 25.73 -8.69
C SER A 5 -1.08 25.82 -9.24
N ARG A 6 -0.08 26.05 -8.40
CA ARG A 6 1.34 26.09 -8.82
C ARG A 6 1.93 24.72 -9.14
N PHE A 7 1.39 23.64 -8.54
CA PHE A 7 1.84 22.29 -8.85
C PHE A 7 1.43 21.81 -10.25
N TYR A 8 0.40 22.39 -10.83
CA TYR A 8 -0.13 22.00 -12.14
C TYR A 8 0.42 22.77 -13.33
N THR A 9 1.15 23.87 -13.12
CA THR A 9 1.55 24.75 -14.22
C THR A 9 3.03 24.62 -14.61
N MET A 10 3.80 23.73 -14.04
CA MET A 10 5.22 23.61 -14.38
C MET A 10 5.52 22.40 -15.25
N LYS A 11 5.70 22.72 -16.52
CA LYS A 11 6.52 22.05 -17.52
C LYS A 11 5.84 21.08 -18.47
N LYS A 12 5.21 21.67 -19.48
CA LYS A 12 5.41 21.15 -20.84
C LYS A 12 6.84 21.51 -21.27
N VAL A 13 7.78 20.62 -21.10
CA VAL A 13 9.06 20.64 -21.78
C VAL A 13 9.10 19.42 -22.68
N ILE A 14 8.99 19.70 -23.96
CA ILE A 14 9.25 18.74 -25.03
C ILE A 14 10.74 18.41 -24.99
N PHE A 15 11.08 17.18 -24.69
CA PHE A 15 12.38 16.58 -24.98
C PHE A 15 12.19 15.42 -25.94
N THR A 16 12.40 15.69 -27.22
CA THR A 16 12.71 14.67 -28.21
C THR A 16 14.20 14.38 -28.08
N LEU A 17 14.56 13.26 -27.49
CA LEU A 17 15.85 12.60 -27.72
C LEU A 17 15.71 11.10 -27.50
N CYS A 18 16.04 10.33 -28.54
CA CYS A 18 16.29 8.91 -28.47
C CYS A 18 17.35 8.62 -27.41
N GLY A 19 16.98 7.98 -26.32
CA GLY A 19 17.86 7.51 -25.29
C GLY A 19 17.32 6.19 -24.77
N ILE A 20 18.13 5.17 -24.81
CA ILE A 20 17.94 3.86 -24.20
C ILE A 20 17.47 4.10 -22.76
N VAL A 21 16.19 3.87 -22.50
CA VAL A 21 15.65 3.90 -21.14
C VAL A 21 16.19 2.66 -20.44
N LEU A 22 17.30 2.83 -19.74
CA LEU A 22 17.59 1.99 -18.58
C LEU A 22 16.42 2.19 -17.61
N MET A 23 15.49 1.23 -17.60
CA MET A 23 14.46 1.14 -16.58
C MET A 23 15.16 0.83 -15.24
N CYS A 24 15.67 1.87 -14.57
CA CYS A 24 15.87 1.82 -13.13
C CYS A 24 14.49 1.61 -12.53
N GLY A 25 14.15 0.36 -12.24
CA GLY A 25 12.90 -0.01 -11.62
C GLY A 25 12.81 0.60 -10.23
N THR A 26 12.02 1.66 -10.09
CA THR A 26 11.51 2.07 -8.79
C THR A 26 10.65 0.92 -8.27
N SER A 27 11.02 0.36 -7.13
CA SER A 27 10.15 -0.58 -6.41
C SER A 27 8.92 0.21 -5.95
N PHE A 28 7.79 -0.11 -6.52
CA PHE A 28 6.47 0.34 -6.04
C PHE A 28 5.91 -0.82 -5.20
N ALA A 29 5.39 -0.52 -4.04
CA ALA A 29 4.45 -1.36 -3.29
C ALA A 29 3.37 -1.91 -4.22
N TRP A 30 2.46 -2.78 -3.87
CA TRP A 30 1.54 -3.27 -4.91
C TRP A 30 1.61 -2.40 -6.16
N GLY A 31 2.32 -2.73 -7.22
CA GLY A 31 2.51 -1.78 -8.35
C GLY A 31 1.22 -1.03 -8.65
N THR A 32 1.27 0.11 -9.28
CA THR A 32 0.14 1.03 -9.49
C THR A 32 -1.22 0.33 -9.66
N ARG A 33 -1.26 -0.76 -10.43
CA ARG A 33 -2.49 -1.52 -10.69
C ARG A 33 -3.06 -2.27 -9.49
N GLY A 34 -2.20 -2.78 -8.60
CA GLY A 34 -2.66 -3.45 -7.38
C GLY A 34 -3.21 -2.45 -6.36
N HIS A 35 -2.54 -1.30 -6.19
CA HIS A 35 -3.07 -0.19 -5.39
C HIS A 35 -4.38 0.35 -5.96
N GLU A 36 -4.50 0.52 -7.28
CA GLU A 36 -5.74 0.92 -7.92
C GLU A 36 -6.87 -0.08 -7.66
N ALA A 37 -6.61 -1.39 -7.78
CA ALA A 37 -7.61 -2.42 -7.52
C ALA A 37 -8.08 -2.38 -6.05
N THR A 38 -7.16 -2.33 -5.09
CA THR A 38 -7.46 -2.18 -3.67
C THR A 38 -8.33 -0.95 -3.40
N THR A 39 -7.96 0.19 -3.98
CA THR A 39 -8.64 1.46 -3.72
C THR A 39 -10.01 1.55 -4.42
N LYS A 40 -10.16 0.97 -5.61
CA LYS A 40 -11.46 0.85 -6.30
C LYS A 40 -12.45 0.00 -5.50
N ILE A 41 -11.98 -1.13 -4.94
CA ILE A 41 -12.79 -1.95 -4.04
C ILE A 41 -13.20 -1.09 -2.83
N ALA A 42 -12.26 -0.37 -2.22
CA ALA A 42 -12.58 0.50 -1.09
C ALA A 42 -13.63 1.55 -1.44
N GLU A 43 -13.46 2.26 -2.56
CA GLU A 43 -14.40 3.32 -2.96
C GLU A 43 -15.83 2.82 -3.13
N LYS A 44 -16.01 1.61 -3.66
CA LYS A 44 -17.33 0.97 -3.84
C LYS A 44 -18.02 0.65 -2.51
N HIS A 45 -17.26 0.43 -1.44
CA HIS A 45 -17.77 0.07 -0.11
C HIS A 45 -17.78 1.25 0.88
N LEU A 46 -17.51 2.48 0.44
CA LEU A 46 -17.67 3.69 1.26
C LEU A 46 -19.13 3.98 1.55
N THR A 47 -19.41 4.39 2.78
CA THR A 47 -20.73 4.99 3.09
C THR A 47 -20.88 6.32 2.36
N PRO A 48 -22.14 6.76 2.04
CA PRO A 48 -22.37 8.04 1.39
C PRO A 48 -21.76 9.23 2.15
N LYS A 49 -21.71 9.15 3.49
CA LYS A 49 -21.13 10.19 4.33
C LYS A 49 -19.62 10.23 4.23
N ALA A 50 -18.94 9.09 4.33
CA ALA A 50 -17.49 8.99 4.17
C ALA A 50 -17.07 9.45 2.77
N LYS A 51 -17.75 8.96 1.73
CA LYS A 51 -17.49 9.37 0.34
C LYS A 51 -17.62 10.88 0.17
N LYS A 52 -18.68 11.49 0.64
CA LYS A 52 -18.90 12.95 0.54
C LYS A 52 -17.78 13.76 1.23
N LEU A 53 -17.29 13.30 2.38
CA LEU A 53 -16.20 13.98 3.08
C LEU A 53 -14.85 13.78 2.39
N LEU A 54 -14.56 12.57 1.90
CA LEU A 54 -13.37 12.30 1.11
C LEU A 54 -13.35 13.13 -0.17
N ASP A 55 -14.45 13.15 -0.95
CA ASP A 55 -14.57 13.99 -2.14
C ASP A 55 -14.28 15.48 -1.82
N LYS A 56 -14.84 15.99 -0.70
CA LYS A 56 -14.56 17.35 -0.25
C LYS A 56 -13.07 17.57 0.09
N TYR A 57 -12.44 16.65 0.82
CA TYR A 57 -11.07 16.80 1.30
C TYR A 57 -10.02 16.55 0.20
N LEU A 58 -10.39 15.79 -0.80
CA LEU A 58 -9.56 15.49 -1.97
C LEU A 58 -9.82 16.40 -3.18
N GLY A 59 -10.57 17.49 -2.98
CA GLY A 59 -10.83 18.47 -4.03
C GLY A 59 -11.74 17.98 -5.16
N GLY A 60 -12.67 17.08 -4.87
CA GLY A 60 -13.61 16.49 -5.83
C GLY A 60 -13.01 15.31 -6.63
N ARG A 61 -11.86 14.84 -6.24
CA ARG A 61 -11.19 13.68 -6.87
C ARG A 61 -11.52 12.39 -6.12
N SER A 62 -11.50 11.26 -6.85
CA SER A 62 -11.66 9.93 -6.30
C SER A 62 -10.46 9.55 -5.41
N ILE A 63 -10.68 8.70 -4.40
CA ILE A 63 -9.58 8.10 -3.63
C ILE A 63 -8.66 7.25 -4.53
N VAL A 64 -9.17 6.73 -5.64
CA VAL A 64 -8.42 5.94 -6.64
C VAL A 64 -7.31 6.77 -7.29
N ASP A 65 -7.53 8.07 -7.50
CA ASP A 65 -6.53 8.99 -8.05
C ASP A 65 -5.29 9.13 -7.16
N PHE A 66 -5.38 8.69 -5.92
CA PHE A 66 -4.31 8.78 -4.91
C PHE A 66 -3.75 7.42 -4.50
N ALA A 67 -4.17 6.34 -5.15
CA ALA A 67 -3.75 4.98 -4.83
C ALA A 67 -2.22 4.82 -4.79
N SER A 68 -1.51 5.35 -5.78
CA SER A 68 -0.04 5.32 -5.88
C SER A 68 0.64 6.66 -5.53
N TRP A 69 -0.14 7.65 -5.05
CA TRP A 69 0.36 9.00 -4.80
C TRP A 69 1.60 9.02 -3.90
N ALA A 70 1.58 8.25 -2.84
CA ALA A 70 2.67 8.24 -1.88
C ALA A 70 3.99 7.71 -2.52
N ASP A 71 3.92 6.73 -3.40
CA ASP A 71 5.08 6.23 -4.14
C ASP A 71 5.60 7.22 -5.18
N GLU A 72 4.69 7.91 -5.86
CA GLU A 72 5.03 8.91 -6.88
C GLU A 72 5.72 10.11 -6.27
N TYR A 73 5.25 10.57 -5.11
CA TYR A 73 5.71 11.79 -4.44
C TYR A 73 6.59 11.54 -3.21
N LYS A 74 7.06 10.30 -2.98
CA LYS A 74 7.86 9.98 -1.79
C LYS A 74 9.12 10.83 -1.60
N LYS A 75 9.73 11.29 -2.69
CA LYS A 75 10.91 12.16 -2.62
C LYS A 75 10.54 13.55 -2.11
N GLU A 76 9.48 14.11 -2.67
CA GLU A 76 8.93 15.41 -2.29
C GLU A 76 8.38 15.35 -0.87
N LEU A 77 7.63 14.30 -0.52
CA LEU A 77 7.10 14.07 0.82
C LEU A 77 8.19 14.05 1.88
N LEU A 78 9.33 13.46 1.60
CA LEU A 78 10.46 13.45 2.51
C LEU A 78 11.11 14.83 2.72
N PHE A 79 10.87 15.79 1.83
CA PHE A 79 11.47 17.12 1.88
C PHE A 79 10.52 18.21 2.35
N GLU A 80 9.27 18.15 1.94
CA GLU A 80 8.30 19.24 2.06
C GLU A 80 7.24 19.00 3.15
N LEU A 81 6.91 17.73 3.43
CA LEU A 81 5.86 17.35 4.36
C LEU A 81 6.45 16.59 5.55
N ASP A 82 6.89 17.33 6.54
CA ASP A 82 7.56 16.80 7.72
C ASP A 82 6.56 16.59 8.89
N PHE A 83 5.51 15.80 8.61
CA PHE A 83 4.43 15.65 9.59
C PHE A 83 4.78 14.68 10.72
N GLU A 84 5.44 13.53 10.41
CA GLU A 84 5.66 12.50 11.42
C GLU A 84 6.77 11.50 11.03
N PRO A 85 7.44 10.94 12.00
CA PRO A 85 7.93 11.59 13.22
C PRO A 85 9.04 12.58 12.86
N SER A 86 8.96 13.81 13.37
CA SER A 86 9.83 14.91 12.94
C SER A 86 11.33 14.65 13.13
N ASN A 87 11.70 13.84 14.12
CA ASN A 87 13.08 13.48 14.45
C ASN A 87 13.52 12.13 13.85
N ALA A 88 12.67 11.43 13.12
CA ALA A 88 13.04 10.18 12.49
C ALA A 88 14.00 10.41 11.31
N PRO A 89 14.92 9.47 11.05
CA PRO A 89 15.68 9.48 9.80
C PRO A 89 14.74 9.54 8.60
N ARG A 90 15.08 10.37 7.60
CA ARG A 90 14.27 10.64 6.42
C ARG A 90 13.65 9.38 5.80
N ARG A 91 14.45 8.30 5.64
CA ARG A 91 14.00 7.00 5.10
C ARG A 91 12.88 6.32 5.90
N LEU A 92 12.67 6.72 7.16
CA LEU A 92 11.66 6.16 8.06
C LEU A 92 10.41 7.01 8.15
N ARG A 93 10.45 8.25 7.67
CA ARG A 93 9.27 9.11 7.59
C ARG A 93 8.27 8.65 6.53
N PHE A 94 8.70 7.75 5.67
CA PHE A 94 7.87 7.10 4.66
C PHE A 94 8.00 5.57 4.77
N PRO A 95 7.56 4.96 5.89
CA PRO A 95 7.54 3.51 5.98
C PRO A 95 6.44 2.94 5.06
N HIS A 96 6.78 1.91 4.29
CA HIS A 96 5.84 1.15 3.46
C HIS A 96 5.91 -0.35 3.76
N THR A 97 6.61 -0.71 4.82
CA THR A 97 6.74 -2.07 5.34
C THR A 97 6.41 -2.08 6.82
N PHE A 98 6.10 -3.24 7.39
CA PHE A 98 6.01 -3.41 8.83
C PHE A 98 6.73 -4.67 9.28
N GLU A 99 7.05 -4.74 10.59
CA GLU A 99 7.64 -5.91 11.21
C GLU A 99 6.56 -6.71 11.94
N ALA A 100 6.51 -8.01 11.64
CA ALA A 100 5.74 -8.98 12.37
C ALA A 100 6.62 -9.65 13.44
N ASN A 101 6.03 -9.96 14.59
CA ASN A 101 6.63 -10.80 15.60
C ASN A 101 6.60 -12.28 15.18
N ALA A 102 7.20 -13.18 15.97
CA ALA A 102 7.23 -14.61 15.67
C ALA A 102 5.83 -15.25 15.55
N ASP A 103 4.86 -14.72 16.26
CA ASP A 103 3.43 -15.12 16.23
C ASP A 103 2.61 -14.38 15.17
N CYS A 104 3.26 -13.68 14.26
CA CYS A 104 2.67 -12.82 13.24
C CYS A 104 1.94 -11.56 13.76
N SER A 105 1.91 -11.29 15.06
CA SER A 105 1.41 -10.00 15.53
C SER A 105 2.30 -8.86 15.02
N VAL A 106 1.71 -7.69 14.79
CA VAL A 106 2.47 -6.51 14.37
C VAL A 106 3.31 -6.00 15.53
N PHE A 107 4.56 -5.64 15.27
CA PHE A 107 5.37 -4.93 16.25
C PHE A 107 4.73 -3.57 16.56
N ASP A 108 4.43 -3.30 17.83
CA ASP A 108 3.77 -2.06 18.25
C ASP A 108 4.81 -0.99 18.56
N GLY A 109 5.15 -0.18 17.57
CA GLY A 109 6.07 0.92 17.71
C GLY A 109 6.84 1.25 16.44
N ASP A 110 7.61 2.33 16.52
CA ASP A 110 8.56 2.77 15.50
C ASP A 110 10.02 2.70 15.99
N ARG A 111 10.24 2.16 17.19
CA ARG A 111 11.56 1.96 17.78
C ARG A 111 11.69 0.61 18.47
N ARG A 112 12.89 0.02 18.35
CA ARG A 112 13.32 -1.14 19.13
C ARG A 112 14.59 -0.72 19.88
N GLY A 113 14.43 -0.35 21.16
CA GLY A 113 15.48 0.38 21.88
C GLY A 113 15.75 1.74 21.21
N ASP A 114 17.00 1.99 20.87
CA ASP A 114 17.41 3.24 20.18
C ASP A 114 17.28 3.16 18.65
N GLU A 115 16.98 1.99 18.09
CA GLU A 115 16.87 1.78 16.65
C GLU A 115 15.47 2.10 16.13
N TRP A 116 15.42 2.86 15.03
CA TRP A 116 14.19 3.13 14.31
C TRP A 116 13.74 1.91 13.50
N VAL A 117 12.47 1.57 13.62
CA VAL A 117 11.81 0.48 12.90
C VAL A 117 10.83 1.03 11.87
N LYS A 118 10.88 0.48 10.66
CA LYS A 118 9.85 0.79 9.65
C LYS A 118 8.56 0.09 10.04
N ASN A 119 7.48 0.84 10.20
CA ASN A 119 6.20 0.27 10.59
C ASN A 119 5.02 1.11 10.07
N CYS A 120 4.56 0.79 8.86
CA CYS A 120 3.42 1.48 8.24
C CYS A 120 2.12 1.25 9.02
N VAL A 121 1.95 0.12 9.71
CA VAL A 121 0.76 -0.16 10.52
C VAL A 121 0.71 0.76 11.74
N TYR A 122 1.81 0.89 12.46
CA TYR A 122 1.91 1.81 13.60
C TYR A 122 1.62 3.25 13.19
N MET A 123 2.18 3.70 12.07
CA MET A 123 1.93 5.03 11.51
C MET A 123 0.46 5.19 11.09
N ALA A 124 -0.12 4.20 10.44
CA ALA A 124 -1.53 4.22 10.04
C ALA A 124 -2.47 4.35 11.24
N VAL A 125 -2.17 3.65 12.35
CA VAL A 125 -2.93 3.79 13.61
C VAL A 125 -2.90 5.23 14.14
N GLY A 126 -1.72 5.85 14.15
CA GLY A 126 -1.57 7.25 14.56
C GLY A 126 -2.37 8.21 13.68
N TYR A 127 -2.26 8.07 12.36
CA TYR A 127 -2.97 8.91 11.40
C TYR A 127 -4.49 8.72 11.46
N ALA A 128 -4.95 7.48 11.59
CA ALA A 128 -6.38 7.17 11.72
C ALA A 128 -6.99 7.79 12.98
N LYS A 129 -6.30 7.66 14.13
CA LYS A 129 -6.72 8.26 15.40
C LYS A 129 -6.81 9.78 15.29
N ASP A 130 -5.81 10.42 14.72
CA ASP A 130 -5.76 11.86 14.59
C ASP A 130 -6.82 12.39 13.60
N LEU A 131 -6.99 11.76 12.44
CA LEU A 131 -8.08 12.10 11.53
C LEU A 131 -9.44 11.95 12.21
N LYS A 132 -9.70 10.83 12.91
CA LYS A 132 -10.97 10.59 13.61
C LYS A 132 -11.29 11.69 14.61
N ALA A 133 -10.28 12.15 15.37
CA ALA A 133 -10.43 13.18 16.38
C ALA A 133 -10.51 14.60 15.78
N ASN A 134 -9.73 14.90 14.77
CA ASN A 134 -9.38 16.27 14.41
C ASN A 134 -9.64 16.67 12.95
N HIS A 135 -10.10 15.78 12.06
CA HIS A 135 -10.19 16.05 10.61
C HIS A 135 -10.90 17.36 10.24
N LYS A 136 -11.84 17.85 11.08
CA LYS A 136 -12.56 19.10 10.84
C LYS A 136 -11.72 20.35 11.09
N ASN A 137 -10.73 20.25 11.99
CA ASN A 137 -9.90 21.36 12.45
C ASN A 137 -8.49 21.36 11.84
N MET A 138 -8.09 20.25 11.17
CA MET A 138 -6.81 20.17 10.47
C MET A 138 -6.72 21.16 9.32
N ASN A 139 -5.55 21.67 9.02
CA ASN A 139 -5.32 22.35 7.75
C ASN A 139 -5.48 21.38 6.57
N ASN A 140 -5.66 21.91 5.36
CA ASN A 140 -5.97 21.10 4.20
C ASN A 140 -4.81 20.18 3.79
N ASP A 141 -3.56 20.68 3.87
CA ASP A 141 -2.38 19.92 3.44
C ASP A 141 -2.11 18.74 4.37
N GLU A 142 -2.20 18.96 5.69
CA GLU A 142 -2.05 17.90 6.69
C GLU A 142 -3.13 16.82 6.55
N ARG A 143 -4.38 17.24 6.44
CA ARG A 143 -5.52 16.33 6.27
C ARG A 143 -5.39 15.51 5.00
N PHE A 144 -5.07 16.16 3.87
CA PHE A 144 -4.82 15.51 2.59
C PHE A 144 -3.70 14.48 2.71
N HIS A 145 -2.56 14.88 3.30
CA HIS A 145 -1.42 13.99 3.51
C HIS A 145 -1.81 12.72 4.29
N LYS A 146 -2.49 12.88 5.43
CA LYS A 146 -2.91 11.73 6.24
C LYS A 146 -3.88 10.81 5.50
N ILE A 147 -4.82 11.35 4.74
CA ILE A 147 -5.76 10.57 3.92
C ILE A 147 -4.99 9.80 2.83
N ALA A 148 -4.13 10.48 2.06
CA ALA A 148 -3.37 9.88 0.97
C ALA A 148 -2.42 8.77 1.48
N MET A 149 -1.79 8.98 2.65
CA MET A 149 -0.96 7.96 3.28
C MET A 149 -1.75 6.73 3.73
N LEU A 150 -2.93 6.90 4.33
CA LEU A 150 -3.79 5.78 4.70
C LEU A 150 -4.25 4.97 3.48
N ILE A 151 -4.60 5.64 2.38
CA ILE A 151 -4.94 4.99 1.11
C ILE A 151 -3.81 4.05 0.69
N HIS A 152 -2.58 4.53 0.71
CA HIS A 152 -1.41 3.78 0.29
C HIS A 152 -1.05 2.66 1.29
N TRP A 153 -0.94 2.98 2.58
CA TRP A 153 -0.51 2.02 3.61
C TRP A 153 -1.46 0.83 3.78
N LEU A 154 -2.76 1.02 3.57
CA LEU A 154 -3.70 -0.12 3.62
C LEU A 154 -3.46 -1.11 2.47
N GLY A 155 -2.99 -0.64 1.32
CA GLY A 155 -2.49 -1.52 0.27
C GLY A 155 -1.20 -2.22 0.69
N ASP A 156 -0.22 -1.44 1.15
CA ASP A 156 1.11 -1.92 1.53
C ASP A 156 1.09 -2.99 2.63
N MET A 157 0.31 -2.79 3.68
CA MET A 157 0.23 -3.75 4.78
C MET A 157 -0.35 -5.11 4.35
N HIS A 158 -1.05 -5.17 3.23
CA HIS A 158 -1.58 -6.40 2.66
C HIS A 158 -0.65 -7.01 1.58
N CYS A 159 0.43 -6.33 1.18
CA CYS A 159 1.41 -6.88 0.26
C CYS A 159 2.34 -7.86 0.98
N PRO A 160 2.39 -9.16 0.58
CA PRO A 160 3.27 -10.14 1.22
C PRO A 160 4.74 -9.72 1.25
N ALA A 161 5.22 -8.99 0.25
CA ALA A 161 6.59 -8.52 0.19
C ALA A 161 6.93 -7.40 1.18
N HIS A 162 5.92 -6.75 1.76
CA HIS A 162 6.10 -5.63 2.71
C HIS A 162 6.13 -6.07 4.17
N ILE A 163 5.92 -7.35 4.45
CA ILE A 163 5.91 -7.90 5.79
C ILE A 163 7.29 -8.47 6.11
N ARG A 164 7.87 -8.05 7.21
CA ARG A 164 9.17 -8.53 7.69
C ARG A 164 8.97 -9.45 8.88
N TYR A 165 9.55 -10.65 8.80
CA TYR A 165 9.49 -11.63 9.89
C TYR A 165 10.85 -11.76 10.57
N PRO A 166 10.91 -12.12 11.88
CA PRO A 166 12.17 -12.33 12.57
C PRO A 166 13.02 -13.40 11.89
N GLY A 167 14.29 -13.09 11.66
CA GLY A 167 15.24 -14.01 11.05
C GLY A 167 15.03 -14.29 9.56
N ASP A 168 14.13 -13.55 8.91
CA ASP A 168 13.85 -13.69 7.49
C ASP A 168 14.75 -12.81 6.63
N GLN A 169 15.00 -13.24 5.38
CA GLN A 169 15.59 -12.35 4.39
C GLN A 169 14.63 -11.18 4.17
N THR A 170 15.16 -9.96 4.16
CA THR A 170 14.32 -8.81 3.86
C THR A 170 13.78 -8.96 2.45
N SER A 171 12.47 -8.82 2.28
CA SER A 171 11.78 -9.00 1.00
C SER A 171 12.30 -8.13 -0.14
N SER A 172 13.05 -7.08 0.17
CA SER A 172 13.72 -6.20 -0.79
C SER A 172 15.20 -6.56 -1.02
N GLY A 173 15.74 -7.56 -0.33
CA GLY A 173 17.17 -7.84 -0.29
C GLY A 173 17.64 -9.07 -1.09
N TYR A 174 16.72 -9.80 -1.74
CA TYR A 174 17.10 -10.98 -2.52
C TYR A 174 16.34 -11.10 -3.84
N GLU A 175 16.93 -11.85 -4.75
CA GLU A 175 16.40 -12.08 -6.10
C GLU A 175 15.95 -13.53 -6.25
N VAL A 176 15.02 -13.76 -7.14
CA VAL A 176 14.60 -15.07 -7.62
C VAL A 176 14.75 -15.13 -9.13
N MET A 177 14.85 -16.33 -9.67
CA MET A 177 15.03 -16.55 -11.09
C MET A 177 13.70 -16.91 -11.74
N ILE A 178 13.33 -16.19 -12.80
CA ILE A 178 12.19 -16.52 -13.69
C ILE A 178 12.77 -16.80 -15.06
N GLY A 179 12.92 -18.09 -15.39
CA GLY A 179 13.78 -18.50 -16.52
C GLY A 179 15.22 -18.04 -16.25
N ASP A 180 15.82 -17.33 -17.21
CA ASP A 180 17.18 -16.81 -17.10
C ASP A 180 17.26 -15.39 -16.51
N ARG A 181 16.15 -14.82 -16.03
CA ARG A 181 16.10 -13.46 -15.49
C ARG A 181 16.08 -13.45 -13.98
N ALA A 182 17.04 -12.75 -13.37
CA ALA A 182 16.98 -12.37 -11.96
C ALA A 182 15.91 -11.27 -11.76
N VAL A 183 15.06 -11.46 -10.77
CA VAL A 183 13.98 -10.54 -10.41
C VAL A 183 13.96 -10.41 -8.89
N TRP A 184 13.94 -9.19 -8.41
CA TRP A 184 13.77 -8.96 -6.99
C TRP A 184 12.46 -9.58 -6.50
N TYR A 185 12.51 -10.37 -5.45
CA TYR A 185 11.35 -11.06 -4.89
C TYR A 185 10.24 -10.08 -4.49
N HIS A 186 10.63 -8.93 -3.97
CA HIS A 186 9.74 -7.81 -3.73
C HIS A 186 8.93 -7.42 -4.98
N ARG A 187 9.61 -7.21 -6.11
CA ARG A 187 8.98 -6.85 -7.38
C ARG A 187 8.07 -7.96 -7.95
N LEU A 188 8.36 -9.22 -7.63
CA LEU A 188 7.50 -10.33 -8.03
C LEU A 188 6.10 -10.17 -7.44
N TRP A 189 6.01 -9.81 -6.15
CA TRP A 189 4.75 -9.56 -5.46
C TRP A 189 4.13 -8.23 -5.84
N ASP A 190 4.91 -7.16 -5.91
CA ASP A 190 4.43 -5.81 -6.19
C ASP A 190 3.67 -5.67 -7.52
N GLY A 191 4.03 -6.45 -8.53
CA GLY A 191 3.36 -6.24 -9.79
C GLY A 191 3.45 -7.39 -10.78
N ILE A 192 4.49 -8.22 -10.74
CA ILE A 192 4.66 -9.27 -11.75
C ILE A 192 3.56 -10.31 -11.61
N LEU A 193 3.31 -10.80 -10.40
CA LEU A 193 2.25 -11.78 -10.14
C LEU A 193 0.87 -11.20 -10.47
N PHE A 194 0.61 -9.96 -10.03
CA PHE A 194 -0.64 -9.28 -10.36
C PHE A 194 -0.87 -9.20 -11.88
N ASN A 195 0.14 -8.81 -12.65
CA ASN A 195 0.03 -8.71 -14.11
C ASN A 195 -0.10 -10.08 -14.80
N TRP A 196 0.38 -11.15 -14.19
CA TRP A 196 0.17 -12.50 -14.69
C TRP A 196 -1.27 -12.98 -14.51
N LEU A 197 -1.90 -12.60 -13.39
CA LEU A 197 -3.26 -12.99 -13.02
C LEU A 197 -4.32 -12.10 -13.66
N HIS A 198 -4.06 -10.81 -13.67
CA HIS A 198 -4.98 -9.77 -14.14
C HIS A 198 -4.36 -8.95 -15.27
N PRO A 199 -4.13 -9.53 -16.46
CA PRO A 199 -3.61 -8.76 -17.59
C PRO A 199 -4.64 -7.70 -18.00
N SER A 200 -4.15 -6.50 -18.42
CA SER A 200 -5.00 -5.35 -18.76
C SER A 200 -6.03 -5.64 -19.84
N SER A 201 -5.81 -6.67 -20.65
CA SER A 201 -6.73 -7.12 -21.70
C SER A 201 -7.98 -7.84 -21.18
N GLN A 202 -8.03 -8.22 -19.90
CA GLN A 202 -9.15 -8.99 -19.30
C GLN A 202 -10.14 -8.13 -18.50
N GLY A 203 -10.06 -6.80 -18.61
CA GLY A 203 -10.99 -5.91 -17.92
C GLY A 203 -10.49 -5.38 -16.58
N ASP A 204 -11.40 -4.91 -15.72
CA ASP A 204 -11.07 -4.33 -14.42
C ASP A 204 -10.83 -5.42 -13.37
N ALA A 205 -9.60 -5.48 -12.87
CA ALA A 205 -9.22 -6.44 -11.85
C ALA A 205 -10.01 -6.27 -10.54
N ALA A 206 -10.38 -5.03 -10.17
CA ALA A 206 -11.14 -4.77 -8.95
C ALA A 206 -12.52 -5.44 -9.01
N GLU A 207 -13.20 -5.42 -10.17
CA GLU A 207 -14.48 -6.11 -10.35
C GLU A 207 -14.34 -7.63 -10.24
N ALA A 208 -13.27 -8.20 -10.78
CA ALA A 208 -12.99 -9.62 -10.70
C ALA A 208 -12.66 -10.11 -9.28
N ILE A 209 -12.03 -9.24 -8.46
CA ILE A 209 -11.55 -9.55 -7.11
C ILE A 209 -12.61 -9.27 -6.04
N ASP A 210 -13.51 -8.27 -6.23
CA ASP A 210 -14.56 -7.87 -5.28
C ASP A 210 -15.75 -8.86 -5.29
N THR A 211 -15.53 -10.04 -4.75
CA THR A 211 -16.46 -11.18 -4.84
C THR A 211 -17.14 -11.58 -3.54
N CYS A 212 -16.75 -10.96 -2.40
CA CYS A 212 -17.26 -11.35 -1.09
C CYS A 212 -18.71 -10.89 -0.85
N THR A 213 -19.46 -11.73 -0.18
CA THR A 213 -20.79 -11.39 0.33
C THR A 213 -20.69 -10.39 1.51
N PRO A 214 -21.74 -9.65 1.82
CA PRO A 214 -21.74 -8.74 3.00
C PRO A 214 -21.39 -9.43 4.31
N LYS A 215 -21.74 -10.70 4.47
CA LYS A 215 -21.41 -11.49 5.67
C LYS A 215 -19.91 -11.81 5.76
N GLU A 216 -19.28 -12.10 4.63
CA GLU A 216 -17.83 -12.33 4.55
C GLU A 216 -17.08 -11.04 4.77
N ILE A 217 -17.50 -9.93 4.15
CA ILE A 217 -16.92 -8.61 4.36
C ILE A 217 -16.97 -8.23 5.85
N ALA A 218 -18.10 -8.43 6.53
CA ALA A 218 -18.23 -8.14 7.95
C ALA A 218 -17.19 -8.88 8.80
N LYS A 219 -16.84 -10.12 8.44
CA LYS A 219 -15.77 -10.88 9.12
C LYS A 219 -14.36 -10.37 8.77
N ILE A 220 -14.13 -9.99 7.51
CA ILE A 220 -12.83 -9.50 7.05
C ILE A 220 -12.44 -8.20 7.75
N VAL A 221 -13.43 -7.36 8.06
CA VAL A 221 -13.21 -6.05 8.68
C VAL A 221 -13.30 -6.06 10.22
N GLU A 222 -13.52 -7.23 10.84
CA GLU A 222 -13.46 -7.34 12.31
C GLU A 222 -12.08 -6.95 12.84
N GLY A 223 -12.05 -6.34 14.05
CA GLY A 223 -10.82 -5.92 14.71
C GLY A 223 -10.34 -4.54 14.29
N ASP A 224 -9.04 -4.32 14.44
CA ASP A 224 -8.39 -3.04 14.14
C ASP A 224 -7.18 -3.21 13.19
N LEU A 225 -6.45 -2.11 12.96
CA LEU A 225 -5.27 -2.11 12.09
C LEU A 225 -4.18 -3.12 12.51
N TYR A 226 -4.02 -3.39 13.81
CA TYR A 226 -3.06 -4.38 14.30
C TYR A 226 -3.55 -5.81 14.03
N ASP A 227 -4.85 -6.07 14.23
CA ASP A 227 -5.48 -7.36 13.91
C ASP A 227 -5.39 -7.62 12.40
N TRP A 228 -5.67 -6.62 11.57
CA TRP A 228 -5.55 -6.74 10.12
C TRP A 228 -4.12 -6.97 9.64
N GLY A 229 -3.15 -6.31 10.27
CA GLY A 229 -1.72 -6.56 10.01
C GLY A 229 -1.30 -7.96 10.40
N LYS A 230 -1.79 -8.48 11.52
CA LYS A 230 -1.56 -9.86 11.96
C LYS A 230 -2.16 -10.88 10.99
N ASP A 231 -3.37 -10.64 10.52
CA ASP A 231 -4.01 -11.49 9.51
C ASP A 231 -3.20 -11.53 8.21
N ALA A 232 -2.79 -10.35 7.71
CA ALA A 232 -1.97 -10.25 6.51
C ALA A 232 -0.63 -10.98 6.68
N ALA A 233 0.03 -10.81 7.84
CA ALA A 233 1.27 -11.51 8.17
C ALA A 233 1.06 -13.03 8.24
N THR A 234 -0.01 -13.48 8.88
CA THR A 234 -0.31 -14.92 8.99
C THR A 234 -0.53 -15.54 7.62
N ALA A 235 -1.36 -14.92 6.78
CA ALA A 235 -1.67 -15.39 5.43
C ALA A 235 -0.42 -15.41 4.54
N SER A 236 0.44 -14.40 4.66
CA SER A 236 1.61 -14.23 3.79
C SER A 236 2.82 -15.06 4.20
N ARG A 237 2.81 -15.72 5.36
CA ARG A 237 3.98 -16.45 5.86
C ARG A 237 4.48 -17.55 4.94
N ALA A 238 3.58 -18.25 4.26
CA ALA A 238 3.92 -19.33 3.31
C ALA A 238 4.76 -18.85 2.13
N THR A 239 4.69 -17.57 1.78
CA THR A 239 5.47 -16.97 0.69
C THR A 239 6.96 -16.94 0.99
N ARG A 240 7.36 -17.09 2.27
CA ARG A 240 8.77 -17.03 2.73
C ARG A 240 9.57 -18.30 2.51
N LYS A 241 9.00 -19.29 1.85
CA LYS A 241 9.74 -20.53 1.49
C LYS A 241 10.82 -20.32 0.42
N TYR A 242 10.68 -19.32 -0.42
CA TYR A 242 11.66 -19.01 -1.46
C TYR A 242 12.87 -18.26 -0.87
N ARG A 243 14.06 -18.59 -1.38
CA ARG A 243 15.32 -18.01 -0.94
C ARG A 243 16.02 -17.33 -2.13
N ASP A 244 17.07 -16.59 -1.83
CA ASP A 244 17.91 -15.96 -2.85
C ASP A 244 18.38 -16.98 -3.90
N GLY A 245 18.24 -16.62 -5.18
CA GLY A 245 18.54 -17.48 -6.32
C GLY A 245 17.53 -18.58 -6.62
N ALA A 246 16.43 -18.70 -5.86
CA ALA A 246 15.42 -19.74 -6.11
C ALA A 246 14.79 -19.60 -7.51
N GLN A 247 14.67 -20.73 -8.23
CA GLN A 247 13.94 -20.78 -9.48
C GLN A 247 12.43 -20.73 -9.25
N ILE A 248 11.77 -19.82 -9.93
CA ILE A 248 10.30 -19.67 -9.93
C ILE A 248 9.74 -20.26 -11.22
N ASN A 249 9.01 -21.34 -11.10
CA ASN A 249 8.14 -21.80 -12.16
C ASN A 249 6.87 -20.95 -12.16
N ARG A 250 6.66 -20.16 -13.21
CA ARG A 250 5.52 -19.25 -13.32
C ARG A 250 4.18 -19.95 -13.08
N LYS A 251 3.97 -21.12 -13.70
CA LYS A 251 2.70 -21.82 -13.60
C LYS A 251 2.43 -22.27 -12.18
N GLU A 252 3.40 -22.93 -11.54
CA GLU A 252 3.30 -23.41 -10.16
C GLU A 252 3.12 -22.25 -9.17
N PHE A 253 3.86 -21.16 -9.37
CA PHE A 253 3.77 -19.97 -8.51
C PHE A 253 2.40 -19.29 -8.60
N VAL A 254 1.85 -19.19 -9.81
CA VAL A 254 0.49 -18.68 -10.04
C VAL A 254 -0.54 -19.61 -9.40
N GLU A 255 -0.47 -20.92 -9.62
CA GLU A 255 -1.39 -21.89 -9.03
C GLU A 255 -1.38 -21.85 -7.50
N GLU A 256 -0.22 -21.64 -6.91
CA GLU A 256 -0.06 -21.60 -5.45
C GLU A 256 -0.54 -20.31 -4.81
N PHE A 257 -0.31 -19.15 -5.46
CA PHE A 257 -0.46 -17.84 -4.80
C PHE A 257 -1.51 -16.91 -5.41
N SER A 258 -2.26 -17.37 -6.44
CA SER A 258 -3.31 -16.54 -7.05
C SER A 258 -4.37 -16.13 -6.03
N GLU A 259 -4.90 -17.08 -5.28
CA GLU A 259 -5.94 -16.81 -4.29
C GLU A 259 -5.41 -15.93 -3.13
N LEU A 260 -4.16 -16.13 -2.71
CA LEU A 260 -3.56 -15.28 -1.68
C LEU A 260 -3.44 -13.83 -2.17
N LEU A 261 -3.01 -13.60 -3.41
CA LEU A 261 -2.89 -12.26 -3.96
C LEU A 261 -4.25 -11.57 -4.00
N ASP A 262 -5.25 -12.22 -4.57
CA ASP A 262 -6.60 -11.66 -4.69
C ASP A 262 -7.23 -11.42 -3.32
N GLN A 263 -7.05 -12.35 -2.39
CA GLN A 263 -7.47 -12.20 -1.00
C GLN A 263 -6.86 -10.97 -0.33
N GLN A 264 -5.55 -10.76 -0.49
CA GLN A 264 -4.88 -9.62 0.15
C GLN A 264 -5.35 -8.29 -0.46
N ILE A 265 -5.55 -8.22 -1.76
CA ILE A 265 -6.06 -7.01 -2.44
C ILE A 265 -7.48 -6.69 -1.98
N ARG A 266 -8.40 -7.68 -1.99
CA ARG A 266 -9.79 -7.43 -1.55
C ARG A 266 -9.90 -7.10 -0.07
N ASN A 267 -9.12 -7.79 0.78
CA ASN A 267 -9.10 -7.50 2.22
C ASN A 267 -8.60 -6.08 2.49
N GLY A 268 -7.53 -5.66 1.81
CA GLY A 268 -7.03 -4.28 1.86
C GLY A 268 -8.11 -3.26 1.46
N GLY A 269 -8.86 -3.55 0.40
CA GLY A 269 -9.95 -2.69 -0.06
C GLY A 269 -11.10 -2.57 0.95
N TYR A 270 -11.61 -3.68 1.46
CA TYR A 270 -12.69 -3.68 2.45
C TYR A 270 -12.28 -2.99 3.76
N ARG A 271 -11.05 -3.24 4.23
CA ARG A 271 -10.49 -2.65 5.44
C ARG A 271 -10.22 -1.14 5.29
N LEU A 272 -9.79 -0.69 4.12
CA LEU A 272 -9.67 0.74 3.82
C LEU A 272 -11.03 1.43 3.84
N ALA A 273 -12.05 0.83 3.24
CA ALA A 273 -13.42 1.34 3.29
C ALA A 273 -13.95 1.42 4.73
N GLN A 274 -13.78 0.34 5.50
CA GLN A 274 -14.18 0.29 6.91
C GLN A 274 -13.50 1.40 7.72
N LEU A 275 -12.18 1.56 7.57
CA LEU A 275 -11.40 2.58 8.26
C LEU A 275 -11.94 3.99 7.96
N PHE A 276 -12.16 4.33 6.71
CA PHE A 276 -12.70 5.63 6.34
C PHE A 276 -14.16 5.81 6.75
N ASN A 277 -14.97 4.76 6.71
CA ASN A 277 -16.34 4.78 7.21
C ASN A 277 -16.39 5.10 8.72
N GLU A 278 -15.44 4.60 9.50
CA GLU A 278 -15.31 4.88 10.93
C GLU A 278 -14.73 6.27 11.23
N ILE A 279 -13.75 6.72 10.46
CA ILE A 279 -13.13 8.04 10.64
C ILE A 279 -14.15 9.14 10.33
N PHE A 280 -14.95 8.97 9.30
CA PHE A 280 -15.84 10.01 8.76
C PHE A 280 -17.33 9.78 9.08
N GLN A 281 -17.61 9.15 10.23
CA GLN A 281 -18.98 8.97 10.76
C GLN A 281 -19.72 10.27 11.07
#